data_7246077733d0f03ac5214fe10dfec877
#
_entry.id   7246077733d0f03ac5214fe10dfec877
#
_cell.length_a   1.000
_cell.length_b   1.000
_cell.length_c   1.000
_cell.angle_alpha   90.00
_cell.angle_beta   90.00
_cell.angle_gamma   90.00
#
_symmetry.space_group_name_H-M   'P 1'
#
loop_
_entity.id
_entity.type
_entity.pdbx_description
1 polymer ?
#
loop_
_entity_poly.entity_id
_entity_poly.type
_entity_poly.pdbx_seq_one_letter_code
_entity_poly.pdbx_strand_id
1 'polypeptide(L)'
;MENKIKNNLKIDKRIRAVFGEVELGSVTSSPANTREGILADQESEEAKGGRAILDMVNNAPHYKEAVPETGLVTTTKEFTSDPDGNTIKIQYIRPDTEEELPCIYYIHGGGMRVSSCLDQLYAPWGR
;
A
#
# COMPACT_ATOMS: atom_id res chain seq x y z
N MET A 1 9.94 16.82 -18.40
CA MET A 1 8.67 17.47 -17.96
C MET A 1 9.00 18.24 -16.70
N GLU A 2 8.66 19.52 -16.57
CA GLU A 2 8.97 20.29 -15.38
C GLU A 2 8.21 19.72 -14.16
N ASN A 3 8.91 19.48 -13.05
CA ASN A 3 8.28 18.96 -11.83
C ASN A 3 7.36 20.02 -11.23
N LYS A 4 6.06 19.86 -11.48
CA LYS A 4 5.02 20.79 -11.04
C LYS A 4 4.88 20.86 -9.51
N ILE A 5 5.28 19.81 -8.80
CA ILE A 5 5.21 19.77 -7.32
C ILE A 5 6.28 20.66 -6.72
N LYS A 6 7.53 20.56 -7.20
CA LYS A 6 8.68 21.33 -6.71
C LYS A 6 8.42 22.84 -6.74
N ASN A 7 7.85 23.31 -7.84
CA ASN A 7 7.69 24.75 -8.13
C ASN A 7 6.34 25.31 -7.68
N ASN A 8 5.42 24.50 -7.17
CA ASN A 8 4.09 24.94 -6.76
C ASN A 8 4.07 25.43 -5.31
N LEU A 9 4.09 26.75 -5.11
CA LEU A 9 4.09 27.38 -3.79
C LEU A 9 2.80 27.15 -2.98
N LYS A 10 1.72 26.66 -3.59
CA LYS A 10 0.47 26.29 -2.90
C LYS A 10 0.58 24.93 -2.18
N ILE A 11 1.59 24.14 -2.51
CA ILE A 11 1.85 22.86 -1.85
C ILE A 11 2.72 23.11 -0.63
N ASP A 12 2.39 22.46 0.50
CA ASP A 12 3.18 22.55 1.74
C ASP A 12 4.66 22.25 1.46
N LYS A 13 5.55 23.05 2.06
CA LYS A 13 6.99 22.94 1.86
C LYS A 13 7.56 21.56 2.18
N ARG A 14 6.96 20.84 3.16
CA ARG A 14 7.38 19.48 3.55
C ARG A 14 7.06 18.47 2.47
N ILE A 15 5.88 18.59 1.86
CA ILE A 15 5.48 17.76 0.71
C ILE A 15 6.39 18.04 -0.48
N ARG A 16 6.69 19.32 -0.76
CA ARG A 16 7.62 19.68 -1.83
C ARG A 16 9.03 19.14 -1.61
N ALA A 17 9.50 19.13 -0.36
CA ALA A 17 10.81 18.59 -0.01
C ALA A 17 10.91 17.08 -0.25
N VAL A 18 9.83 16.32 -0.02
CA VAL A 18 9.80 14.87 -0.21
C VAL A 18 9.54 14.50 -1.67
N PHE A 19 8.55 15.12 -2.31
CA PHE A 19 8.08 14.73 -3.65
C PHE A 19 8.58 15.64 -4.77
N GLY A 20 9.20 16.76 -4.45
CA GLY A 20 9.67 17.71 -5.45
C GLY A 20 10.84 17.21 -6.27
N GLU A 21 11.62 16.26 -5.78
CA GLU A 21 12.73 15.62 -6.49
C GLU A 21 12.35 14.26 -7.08
N VAL A 22 11.15 13.75 -6.74
CA VAL A 22 10.66 12.48 -7.30
C VAL A 22 10.10 12.76 -8.68
N GLU A 23 10.73 12.25 -9.71
CA GLU A 23 10.07 12.10 -11.01
C GLU A 23 8.96 11.05 -10.85
N LEU A 24 7.76 11.53 -10.52
CA LEU A 24 6.58 10.69 -10.66
C LEU A 24 6.46 10.40 -12.16
N GLY A 25 7.00 9.28 -12.58
CA GLY A 25 6.84 8.80 -13.94
C GLY A 25 5.36 8.89 -14.30
N SER A 26 5.06 9.30 -15.52
CA SER A 26 3.68 9.23 -15.98
C SER A 26 3.19 7.82 -15.72
N VAL A 27 2.11 7.68 -14.96
CA VAL A 27 1.37 6.42 -14.90
C VAL A 27 0.78 6.23 -16.29
N THR A 28 1.62 5.83 -17.21
CA THR A 28 1.18 5.35 -18.50
C THR A 28 0.51 4.03 -18.22
N SER A 29 -0.83 4.01 -18.32
CA SER A 29 -1.54 2.75 -18.39
C SER A 29 -0.86 1.93 -19.48
N SER A 30 -0.20 0.83 -19.10
CA SER A 30 0.34 -0.10 -20.08
C SER A 30 -0.80 -0.50 -21.01
N PRO A 31 -0.62 -0.44 -22.33
CA PRO A 31 -1.61 -0.92 -23.29
C PRO A 31 -1.72 -2.45 -23.30
N ALA A 32 -1.13 -3.13 -22.33
CA ALA A 32 -1.13 -4.57 -22.22
C ALA A 32 -2.53 -5.09 -21.86
N ASN A 33 -3.31 -5.38 -22.90
CA ASN A 33 -4.66 -5.95 -22.78
C ASN A 33 -4.64 -7.51 -22.74
N THR A 34 -3.45 -8.13 -22.72
CA THR A 34 -3.29 -9.58 -22.63
C THR A 34 -2.60 -9.94 -21.32
N ARG A 35 -2.83 -11.19 -20.86
CA ARG A 35 -2.18 -11.69 -19.65
C ARG A 35 -0.65 -11.65 -19.76
N GLU A 36 -0.11 -12.04 -20.91
CA GLU A 36 1.32 -12.04 -21.22
C GLU A 36 1.90 -10.61 -21.16
N GLY A 37 1.16 -9.65 -21.72
CA GLY A 37 1.55 -8.25 -21.69
C GLY A 37 1.56 -7.68 -20.27
N ILE A 38 0.56 -8.02 -19.43
CA ILE A 38 0.50 -7.60 -18.02
C ILE A 38 1.68 -8.21 -17.25
N LEU A 39 1.99 -9.49 -17.46
CA LEU A 39 3.13 -10.12 -16.79
C LEU A 39 4.47 -9.51 -17.22
N ALA A 40 4.64 -9.23 -18.51
CA ALA A 40 5.84 -8.55 -19.01
C ALA A 40 5.99 -7.14 -18.44
N ASP A 41 4.88 -6.39 -18.31
CA ASP A 41 4.87 -5.07 -17.70
C ASP A 41 5.28 -5.10 -16.21
N GLN A 42 4.90 -6.16 -15.49
CA GLN A 42 5.31 -6.34 -14.09
C GLN A 42 6.83 -6.51 -13.91
N GLU A 43 7.52 -6.99 -14.93
CA GLU A 43 8.98 -7.13 -14.93
C GLU A 43 9.71 -5.91 -15.51
N SER A 44 8.98 -4.89 -15.93
CA SER A 44 9.57 -3.64 -16.43
C SER A 44 10.36 -2.90 -15.34
N GLU A 45 11.31 -2.07 -15.76
CA GLU A 45 12.09 -1.25 -14.82
C GLU A 45 11.21 -0.22 -14.11
N GLU A 46 10.16 0.28 -14.76
CA GLU A 46 9.16 1.17 -14.17
C GLU A 46 8.39 0.48 -13.04
N ALA A 47 7.94 -0.75 -13.27
CA ALA A 47 7.22 -1.53 -12.26
C ALA A 47 8.14 -1.90 -11.08
N LYS A 48 9.40 -2.26 -11.33
CA LYS A 48 10.41 -2.49 -10.29
C LYS A 48 10.68 -1.23 -9.49
N GLY A 49 10.84 -0.09 -10.15
CA GLY A 49 11.02 1.21 -9.51
C GLY A 49 9.82 1.59 -8.63
N GLY A 50 8.59 1.37 -9.11
CA GLY A 50 7.36 1.59 -8.35
C GLY A 50 7.29 0.72 -7.09
N ARG A 51 7.64 -0.57 -7.19
CA ARG A 51 7.71 -1.48 -6.02
C ARG A 51 8.76 -1.01 -5.02
N ALA A 52 9.94 -0.61 -5.48
CA ALA A 52 11.00 -0.12 -4.59
C ALA A 52 10.56 1.14 -3.79
N ILE A 53 9.80 2.03 -4.40
CA ILE A 53 9.22 3.19 -3.70
C ILE A 53 8.20 2.73 -2.65
N LEU A 54 7.31 1.79 -2.98
CA LEU A 54 6.35 1.24 -2.01
C LEU A 54 7.06 0.56 -0.84
N ASP A 55 8.12 -0.21 -1.11
CA ASP A 55 8.93 -0.86 -0.08
C ASP A 55 9.61 0.18 0.82
N MET A 56 10.13 1.25 0.25
CA MET A 56 10.72 2.36 1.02
C MET A 56 9.67 3.02 1.94
N VAL A 57 8.48 3.28 1.43
CA VAL A 57 7.36 3.84 2.21
C VAL A 57 6.94 2.88 3.31
N ASN A 58 6.74 1.60 2.99
CA ASN A 58 6.33 0.59 3.96
C ASN A 58 7.34 0.37 5.09
N ASN A 59 8.62 0.57 4.82
CA ASN A 59 9.69 0.41 5.82
C ASN A 59 10.05 1.72 6.54
N ALA A 60 9.34 2.81 6.28
CA ALA A 60 9.62 4.09 6.90
C ALA A 60 9.35 4.07 8.42
N PRO A 61 10.32 4.49 9.25
CA PRO A 61 10.23 4.36 10.73
C PRO A 61 9.01 5.07 11.34
N HIS A 62 8.59 6.17 10.73
CA HIS A 62 7.51 7.02 11.24
C HIS A 62 6.15 6.31 11.34
N TYR A 63 5.91 5.24 10.57
CA TYR A 63 4.65 4.49 10.68
C TYR A 63 4.50 3.80 12.04
N LYS A 64 5.58 3.28 12.59
CA LYS A 64 5.58 2.64 13.91
C LYS A 64 5.32 3.64 15.05
N GLU A 65 5.80 4.87 14.87
CA GLU A 65 5.61 5.95 15.83
C GLU A 65 4.22 6.58 15.75
N ALA A 66 3.71 6.78 14.51
CA ALA A 66 2.45 7.43 14.26
C ALA A 66 1.22 6.55 14.57
N VAL A 67 1.38 5.23 14.52
CA VAL A 67 0.27 4.27 14.68
C VAL A 67 0.69 3.17 15.66
N PRO A 68 0.71 3.46 16.95
CA PRO A 68 1.10 2.48 17.97
C PRO A 68 0.10 1.34 18.06
N GLU A 69 0.60 0.15 18.37
CA GLU A 69 -0.22 -1.07 18.55
C GLU A 69 -0.72 -1.24 20.00
N THR A 70 -0.50 -0.27 20.85
CA THR A 70 -0.84 -0.37 22.27
C THR A 70 -2.33 -0.58 22.49
N GLY A 71 -2.70 -1.64 23.23
CA GLY A 71 -4.10 -1.98 23.52
C GLY A 71 -4.83 -2.66 22.37
N LEU A 72 -4.12 -3.06 21.31
CA LEU A 72 -4.68 -3.80 20.18
C LEU A 72 -4.12 -5.22 20.13
N VAL A 73 -4.96 -6.15 19.75
CA VAL A 73 -4.59 -7.52 19.38
C VAL A 73 -4.66 -7.62 17.86
N THR A 74 -3.53 -7.96 17.25
CA THR A 74 -3.42 -8.16 15.81
C THR A 74 -3.12 -9.63 15.51
N THR A 75 -3.95 -10.27 14.69
CA THR A 75 -3.75 -11.64 14.22
C THR A 75 -3.91 -11.73 12.72
N THR A 76 -3.08 -12.57 12.08
CA THR A 76 -3.28 -12.92 10.67
C THR A 76 -4.04 -14.24 10.59
N LYS A 77 -5.16 -14.24 9.88
CA LYS A 77 -5.95 -15.44 9.59
C LYS A 77 -5.79 -15.78 8.11
N GLU A 78 -5.71 -17.07 7.83
CA GLU A 78 -5.61 -17.59 6.47
C GLU A 78 -6.81 -18.48 6.18
N PHE A 79 -7.30 -18.41 4.96
CA PHE A 79 -8.32 -19.32 4.44
C PHE A 79 -8.09 -19.54 2.94
N THR A 80 -8.62 -20.67 2.47
CA THR A 80 -8.51 -21.04 1.08
C THR A 80 -9.71 -20.50 0.32
N SER A 81 -9.45 -19.80 -0.77
CA SER A 81 -10.46 -19.31 -1.70
C SER A 81 -11.05 -20.47 -2.52
N ASP A 82 -12.35 -20.45 -2.74
CA ASP A 82 -13.05 -21.33 -3.66
C ASP A 82 -13.51 -20.49 -4.86
N PRO A 83 -13.31 -20.93 -6.11
CA PRO A 83 -12.84 -22.25 -6.57
C PRO A 83 -11.34 -22.34 -6.91
N ASP A 84 -10.57 -21.25 -6.78
CA ASP A 84 -9.20 -21.16 -7.31
C ASP A 84 -8.12 -21.73 -6.38
N GLY A 85 -8.46 -22.07 -5.13
CA GLY A 85 -7.55 -22.67 -4.17
C GLY A 85 -6.47 -21.71 -3.62
N ASN A 86 -6.56 -20.42 -3.91
CA ASN A 86 -5.58 -19.45 -3.42
C ASN A 86 -5.69 -19.24 -1.90
N THR A 87 -4.55 -19.06 -1.25
CA THR A 87 -4.52 -18.66 0.16
C THR A 87 -4.77 -17.16 0.28
N ILE A 88 -5.86 -16.80 0.98
CA ILE A 88 -6.18 -15.42 1.31
C ILE A 88 -5.76 -15.15 2.75
N LYS A 89 -5.05 -14.05 2.96
CA LYS A 89 -4.64 -13.57 4.28
C LYS A 89 -5.49 -12.37 4.68
N ILE A 90 -6.01 -12.42 5.90
CA ILE A 90 -6.71 -11.28 6.52
C ILE A 90 -5.98 -10.89 7.78
N GLN A 91 -5.64 -9.62 7.91
CA GLN A 91 -5.20 -9.05 9.16
C GLN A 91 -6.43 -8.67 9.98
N TYR A 92 -6.58 -9.30 11.13
CA TYR A 92 -7.65 -9.03 12.08
C TYR A 92 -7.09 -8.21 13.24
N ILE A 93 -7.62 -7.00 13.42
CA ILE A 93 -7.17 -6.05 14.43
C ILE A 93 -8.37 -5.69 15.31
N ARG A 94 -8.21 -5.78 16.62
CA ARG A 94 -9.25 -5.39 17.58
C ARG A 94 -8.64 -4.87 18.88
N PRO A 95 -9.36 -4.07 19.66
CA PRO A 95 -9.01 -3.81 21.05
C PRO A 95 -8.87 -5.11 21.84
N ASP A 96 -7.98 -5.11 22.84
CA ASP A 96 -7.80 -6.24 23.76
C ASP A 96 -8.96 -6.28 24.78
N THR A 97 -10.10 -6.78 24.32
CA THR A 97 -11.33 -6.91 25.11
C THR A 97 -12.15 -8.11 24.62
N GLU A 98 -12.94 -8.71 25.51
CA GLU A 98 -13.89 -9.78 25.18
C GLU A 98 -15.26 -9.25 24.71
N GLU A 99 -15.46 -7.94 24.68
CA GLU A 99 -16.72 -7.35 24.24
C GLU A 99 -17.01 -7.62 22.76
N GLU A 100 -18.29 -7.74 22.43
CA GLU A 100 -18.73 -7.74 21.04
C GLU A 100 -18.61 -6.33 20.46
N LEU A 101 -17.89 -6.20 19.36
CA LEU A 101 -17.61 -4.92 18.70
C LEU A 101 -18.12 -4.95 17.26
N PRO A 102 -18.55 -3.80 16.73
CA PRO A 102 -18.84 -3.69 15.31
C PRO A 102 -17.58 -3.98 14.49
N CYS A 103 -17.76 -4.63 13.34
CA CYS A 103 -16.67 -5.00 12.46
C CYS A 103 -16.66 -4.10 11.21
N ILE A 104 -15.49 -3.59 10.86
CA ILE A 104 -15.24 -2.89 9.60
C ILE A 104 -14.37 -3.79 8.73
N TYR A 105 -14.82 -4.08 7.54
CA TYR A 105 -14.03 -4.80 6.55
C TYR A 105 -13.38 -3.80 5.59
N TYR A 106 -12.04 -3.76 5.60
CA TYR A 106 -11.25 -2.87 4.76
C TYR A 106 -10.50 -3.65 3.69
N ILE A 107 -10.67 -3.25 2.44
CA ILE A 107 -9.95 -3.82 1.30
C ILE A 107 -8.89 -2.81 0.89
N HIS A 108 -7.61 -3.22 0.97
CA HIS A 108 -6.49 -2.36 0.64
C HIS A 108 -6.43 -2.02 -0.86
N GLY A 109 -5.84 -0.89 -1.18
CA GLY A 109 -5.56 -0.48 -2.57
C GLY A 109 -4.39 -1.25 -3.17
N GLY A 110 -4.02 -0.91 -4.40
CA GLY A 110 -2.86 -1.49 -5.11
C GLY A 110 -3.22 -2.03 -6.50
N GLY A 111 -4.45 -1.80 -6.97
CA GLY A 111 -4.89 -2.17 -8.32
C GLY A 111 -4.82 -3.67 -8.58
N MET A 112 -4.97 -4.50 -7.55
CA MET A 112 -4.83 -5.97 -7.59
C MET A 112 -3.45 -6.46 -8.10
N ARG A 113 -2.43 -5.61 -8.08
CA ARG A 113 -1.08 -5.91 -8.60
C ARG A 113 0.01 -5.76 -7.55
N VAL A 114 -0.19 -4.88 -6.59
CA VAL A 114 0.79 -4.54 -5.57
C VAL A 114 0.10 -4.35 -4.23
N SER A 115 0.89 -4.35 -3.16
CA SER A 115 0.43 -4.15 -1.78
C SER A 115 -0.26 -5.35 -1.14
N SER A 116 -0.37 -5.29 0.16
CA SER A 116 -0.91 -6.34 1.01
C SER A 116 -1.58 -5.70 2.23
N CYS A 117 -2.51 -6.39 2.84
CA CYS A 117 -3.08 -5.97 4.13
C CYS A 117 -2.03 -5.89 5.26
N LEU A 118 -0.85 -6.47 5.06
CA LEU A 118 0.27 -6.44 6.01
C LEU A 118 1.18 -5.24 5.83
N ASP A 119 0.98 -4.44 4.79
CA ASP A 119 1.81 -3.27 4.51
C ASP A 119 1.58 -2.16 5.54
N GLN A 120 2.66 -1.57 6.06
CA GLN A 120 2.58 -0.49 7.04
C GLN A 120 1.83 0.74 6.54
N LEU A 121 1.79 0.94 5.22
CA LEU A 121 1.00 2.00 4.59
C LEU A 121 -0.48 1.94 4.96
N TYR A 122 -1.02 0.74 5.24
CA TYR A 122 -2.42 0.56 5.59
C TYR A 122 -2.66 0.45 7.11
N ALA A 123 -1.62 0.39 7.91
CA ALA A 123 -1.72 0.31 9.37
C ALA A 123 -2.62 1.41 10.00
N PRO A 124 -2.57 2.69 9.55
CA PRO A 124 -3.43 3.74 10.09
C PRO A 124 -4.95 3.50 9.93
N TRP A 125 -5.33 2.67 8.97
CA TRP A 125 -6.74 2.36 8.71
C TRP A 125 -7.29 1.23 9.58
N GLY A 126 -6.40 0.39 10.11
CA GLY A 126 -6.77 -0.73 10.96
C GLY A 126 -6.57 -0.46 12.46
N ARG A 127 -5.85 0.57 12.80
CA ARG A 127 -5.47 0.95 14.17
C ARG A 127 -6.00 2.32 14.53
#